data_b9b3e59964ac63eac470b17e7a985863
#
_entry.id   b9b3e59964ac63eac470b17e7a985863
#
_cell.length_a   1.000
_cell.length_b   1.000
_cell.length_c   1.000
_cell.angle_alpha   90.00
_cell.angle_beta   90.00
_cell.angle_gamma   90.00
#
_symmetry.space_group_name_H-M   'P 1'
#
loop_
_entity.id
_entity.type
_entity.pdbx_description
1 polymer ?
#
loop_
_entity_poly.entity_id
_entity_poly.type
_entity_poly.pdbx_seq_one_letter_code
_entity_poly.pdbx_strand_id
1 'polypeptide(L)'
;VSSLNAASRNTSDALALIGTIDGALEESQEILLRMRELAVQSASDSNTGTDRTFIQDEINQLTAELNRISSATEFNSVKLLDGTYNDKAIQIGTGPNQTFKLGINATDAATLGAYEMQSVTEANAADATLVMGAVGTHASAKSALNDLFNVAADYVVKGSFGTKTANVEAGADAKDVAKAFNLISGTTGVQANAVTRAKISAITGADTYSFTLQGKSTTASTVNATIASTSNLTELKDAINSVSGATGITAALTEDLAGINLVQNEGYDIIIGDVTAATTHTAVSFDTSSPPASSAGATLTSGAAHGLSVGDIVKYTSTAAVTGLTTAKFYEVASVASTTTLTLKTTDGEDVTYGGGGGNANDTLQKVNTINVKTVSKNNTTGLLDDGSVTTLGTATTDDSMAIVGQVSLSSHKAFTVSPGNAANHFNASTNTVTASLKQVGDVDVSSQLGATNALSVIDGAIAMTSEVRSDIGAANNRLEATADNLSNISVNIQRSLSSVEDANFAS
;
A
#
# COMPACT_ATOMS: atom_id res chain seq x y z
N VAL A 1 -1.98 -50.91 -35.32
CA VAL A 1 -2.23 -49.73 -36.21
C VAL A 1 -3.42 -48.91 -35.70
N SER A 2 -4.61 -49.51 -35.46
CA SER A 2 -5.82 -48.76 -35.07
C SER A 2 -5.65 -47.99 -33.75
N SER A 3 -5.01 -48.56 -32.72
CA SER A 3 -4.74 -47.89 -31.46
C SER A 3 -3.69 -46.75 -31.57
N LEU A 4 -2.69 -46.91 -32.47
CA LEU A 4 -1.77 -45.82 -32.79
C LEU A 4 -2.45 -44.66 -33.50
N ASN A 5 -3.36 -44.95 -34.44
CA ASN A 5 -4.13 -43.91 -35.11
C ASN A 5 -5.10 -43.18 -34.16
N ALA A 6 -5.64 -43.89 -33.17
CA ALA A 6 -6.42 -43.26 -32.10
C ALA A 6 -5.54 -42.35 -31.21
N ALA A 7 -4.34 -42.83 -30.79
CA ALA A 7 -3.41 -42.03 -30.02
C ALA A 7 -2.92 -40.78 -30.78
N SER A 8 -2.64 -40.92 -32.09
CA SER A 8 -2.29 -39.78 -32.95
C SER A 8 -3.41 -38.73 -33.05
N ARG A 9 -4.67 -39.17 -33.24
CA ARG A 9 -5.82 -38.26 -33.24
C ARG A 9 -5.96 -37.53 -31.87
N ASN A 10 -5.90 -38.28 -30.78
CA ASN A 10 -5.98 -37.67 -29.45
C ASN A 10 -4.87 -36.64 -29.20
N THR A 11 -3.66 -36.90 -29.75
CA THR A 11 -2.54 -35.94 -29.63
C THR A 11 -2.79 -34.71 -30.50
N SER A 12 -3.35 -34.87 -31.70
CA SER A 12 -3.73 -33.72 -32.55
C SER A 12 -4.88 -32.90 -31.95
N ASP A 13 -5.85 -33.55 -31.33
CA ASP A 13 -6.93 -32.86 -30.59
C ASP A 13 -6.39 -32.09 -29.38
N ALA A 14 -5.41 -32.67 -28.68
CA ALA A 14 -4.73 -31.99 -27.58
C ALA A 14 -3.93 -30.75 -28.05
N LEU A 15 -3.26 -30.83 -29.18
CA LEU A 15 -2.55 -29.67 -29.77
C LEU A 15 -3.53 -28.57 -30.20
N ALA A 16 -4.67 -28.93 -30.80
CA ALA A 16 -5.69 -27.95 -31.15
C ALA A 16 -6.32 -27.28 -29.92
N LEU A 17 -6.56 -28.05 -28.85
CA LEU A 17 -7.01 -27.55 -27.57
C LEU A 17 -6.01 -26.56 -26.97
N ILE A 18 -4.72 -26.92 -26.94
CA ILE A 18 -3.64 -26.05 -26.46
C ILE A 18 -3.54 -24.77 -27.29
N GLY A 19 -3.65 -24.84 -28.62
CA GLY A 19 -3.67 -23.65 -29.47
C GLY A 19 -4.85 -22.73 -29.19
N THR A 20 -6.04 -23.28 -28.86
CA THR A 20 -7.20 -22.49 -28.44
C THR A 20 -6.96 -21.76 -27.12
N ILE A 21 -6.32 -22.44 -26.16
CA ILE A 21 -5.97 -21.85 -24.86
C ILE A 21 -4.94 -20.74 -25.04
N ASP A 22 -3.86 -20.97 -25.78
CA ASP A 22 -2.80 -19.98 -25.96
C ASP A 22 -3.31 -18.72 -26.64
N GLY A 23 -4.15 -18.86 -27.68
CA GLY A 23 -4.79 -17.71 -28.33
C GLY A 23 -5.66 -16.89 -27.37
N ALA A 24 -6.46 -17.54 -26.52
CA ALA A 24 -7.28 -16.83 -25.54
C ALA A 24 -6.44 -16.16 -24.44
N LEU A 25 -5.34 -16.78 -24.03
CA LEU A 25 -4.41 -16.19 -23.06
C LEU A 25 -3.61 -15.01 -23.66
N GLU A 26 -3.32 -15.03 -24.96
CA GLU A 26 -2.70 -13.91 -25.67
C GLU A 26 -3.62 -12.68 -25.66
N GLU A 27 -4.89 -12.84 -26.02
CA GLU A 27 -5.90 -11.78 -25.92
C GLU A 27 -6.04 -11.26 -24.48
N SER A 28 -6.08 -12.17 -23.50
CA SER A 28 -6.12 -11.78 -22.08
C SER A 28 -4.90 -10.95 -21.66
N GLN A 29 -3.72 -11.32 -22.17
CA GLN A 29 -2.48 -10.58 -21.90
C GLN A 29 -2.48 -9.19 -22.54
N GLU A 30 -3.01 -9.05 -23.74
CA GLU A 30 -3.16 -7.74 -24.41
C GLU A 30 -4.10 -6.82 -23.62
N ILE A 31 -5.21 -7.36 -23.11
CA ILE A 31 -6.11 -6.62 -22.23
C ILE A 31 -5.39 -6.14 -20.97
N LEU A 32 -4.63 -7.01 -20.29
CA LEU A 32 -3.89 -6.65 -19.09
C LEU A 32 -2.82 -5.59 -19.38
N LEU A 33 -2.13 -5.67 -20.53
CA LEU A 33 -1.18 -4.64 -20.95
C LEU A 33 -1.88 -3.30 -21.20
N ARG A 34 -3.07 -3.32 -21.80
CA ARG A 34 -3.89 -2.11 -21.98
C ARG A 34 -4.34 -1.52 -20.65
N MET A 35 -4.78 -2.35 -19.72
CA MET A 35 -5.12 -1.91 -18.36
C MET A 35 -3.90 -1.28 -17.66
N ARG A 36 -2.70 -1.84 -17.86
CA ARG A 36 -1.46 -1.28 -17.33
C ARG A 36 -1.15 0.12 -17.91
N GLU A 37 -1.32 0.30 -19.22
CA GLU A 37 -1.16 1.61 -19.86
C GLU A 37 -2.12 2.65 -19.26
N LEU A 38 -3.39 2.29 -19.08
CA LEU A 38 -4.40 3.13 -18.47
C LEU A 38 -4.08 3.48 -17.01
N ALA A 39 -3.57 2.51 -16.25
CA ALA A 39 -3.14 2.75 -14.87
C ALA A 39 -1.94 3.72 -14.82
N VAL A 40 -0.94 3.57 -15.71
CA VAL A 40 0.18 4.53 -15.83
C VAL A 40 -0.33 5.91 -16.23
N GLN A 41 -1.26 5.98 -17.17
CA GLN A 41 -1.87 7.25 -17.58
C GLN A 41 -2.60 7.91 -16.41
N SER A 42 -3.43 7.16 -15.67
CA SER A 42 -4.16 7.68 -14.52
C SER A 42 -3.26 8.11 -13.36
N ALA A 43 -2.09 7.48 -13.19
CA ALA A 43 -1.11 7.85 -12.18
C ALA A 43 -0.46 9.22 -12.40
N SER A 44 -0.59 9.81 -13.61
CA SER A 44 -0.02 11.12 -13.92
C SER A 44 -0.80 12.25 -13.28
N ASP A 45 -0.07 13.23 -12.71
CA ASP A 45 -0.63 14.47 -12.13
C ASP A 45 -1.31 15.38 -13.15
N SER A 46 -1.11 15.13 -14.45
CA SER A 46 -1.75 15.90 -15.53
C SER A 46 -3.25 15.60 -15.69
N ASN A 47 -3.74 14.51 -15.09
CA ASN A 47 -5.13 14.11 -15.20
C ASN A 47 -5.98 14.68 -14.05
N THR A 48 -7.18 15.16 -14.38
CA THR A 48 -8.18 15.56 -13.40
C THR A 48 -8.92 14.35 -12.83
N GLY A 49 -9.68 14.52 -11.72
CA GLY A 49 -10.53 13.47 -11.18
C GLY A 49 -11.55 12.94 -12.20
N THR A 50 -12.09 13.84 -13.04
CA THR A 50 -13.01 13.45 -14.13
C THR A 50 -12.34 12.59 -15.20
N ASP A 51 -11.10 12.94 -15.61
CA ASP A 51 -10.34 12.15 -16.57
C ASP A 51 -10.07 10.74 -16.03
N ARG A 52 -9.70 10.63 -14.75
CA ARG A 52 -9.51 9.34 -14.08
C ARG A 52 -10.78 8.51 -14.00
N THR A 53 -11.95 9.14 -13.85
CA THR A 53 -13.24 8.43 -13.89
C THR A 53 -13.47 7.80 -15.26
N PHE A 54 -13.17 8.50 -16.35
CA PHE A 54 -13.27 7.92 -17.70
C PHE A 54 -12.28 6.76 -17.92
N ILE A 55 -11.06 6.89 -17.39
CA ILE A 55 -10.08 5.80 -17.42
C ILE A 55 -10.59 4.58 -16.63
N GLN A 56 -11.19 4.81 -15.46
CA GLN A 56 -11.80 3.72 -14.67
C GLN A 56 -12.92 3.03 -15.42
N ASP A 57 -13.76 3.76 -16.15
CA ASP A 57 -14.82 3.17 -16.97
C ASP A 57 -14.24 2.27 -18.06
N GLU A 58 -13.12 2.67 -18.71
CA GLU A 58 -12.43 1.82 -19.70
C GLU A 58 -11.86 0.56 -19.02
N ILE A 59 -11.24 0.67 -17.87
CA ILE A 59 -10.75 -0.49 -17.09
C ILE A 59 -11.89 -1.44 -16.72
N ASN A 60 -13.04 -0.92 -16.31
CA ASN A 60 -14.22 -1.75 -16.02
C ASN A 60 -14.68 -2.55 -17.25
N GLN A 61 -14.65 -1.95 -18.45
CA GLN A 61 -14.99 -2.64 -19.70
C GLN A 61 -13.95 -3.71 -20.05
N LEU A 62 -12.66 -3.42 -19.89
CA LEU A 62 -11.58 -4.40 -20.11
C LEU A 62 -11.67 -5.57 -19.11
N THR A 63 -12.03 -5.29 -17.87
CA THR A 63 -12.28 -6.32 -16.85
C THR A 63 -13.47 -7.22 -17.23
N ALA A 64 -14.54 -6.64 -17.76
CA ALA A 64 -15.69 -7.40 -18.26
C ALA A 64 -15.31 -8.28 -19.46
N GLU A 65 -14.45 -7.78 -20.36
CA GLU A 65 -13.96 -8.54 -21.50
C GLU A 65 -13.03 -9.69 -21.07
N LEU A 66 -12.16 -9.47 -20.09
CA LEU A 66 -11.33 -10.53 -19.51
C LEU A 66 -12.20 -11.67 -18.94
N ASN A 67 -13.26 -11.32 -18.20
CA ASN A 67 -14.23 -12.29 -17.68
C ASN A 67 -14.98 -13.03 -18.82
N ARG A 68 -15.30 -12.31 -19.91
CA ARG A 68 -15.94 -12.92 -21.08
C ARG A 68 -15.03 -13.93 -21.76
N ILE A 69 -13.76 -13.60 -21.97
CA ILE A 69 -12.77 -14.52 -22.55
C ILE A 69 -12.66 -15.78 -21.69
N SER A 70 -12.47 -15.62 -20.38
CA SER A 70 -12.36 -16.76 -19.45
C SER A 70 -13.59 -17.67 -19.50
N SER A 71 -14.80 -17.11 -19.53
CA SER A 71 -16.05 -17.88 -19.52
C SER A 71 -16.47 -18.41 -20.88
N ALA A 72 -16.09 -17.74 -21.99
CA ALA A 72 -16.49 -18.11 -23.34
C ALA A 72 -15.55 -19.11 -24.02
N THR A 73 -14.26 -19.15 -23.62
CA THR A 73 -13.27 -20.02 -24.24
C THR A 73 -13.59 -21.49 -23.98
N GLU A 74 -13.93 -22.21 -25.05
CA GLU A 74 -14.27 -23.62 -24.99
C GLU A 74 -13.73 -24.39 -26.18
N PHE A 75 -13.52 -25.68 -26.02
CA PHE A 75 -13.17 -26.63 -27.06
C PHE A 75 -14.09 -27.86 -26.94
N ASN A 76 -14.78 -28.22 -28.00
CA ASN A 76 -15.78 -29.30 -28.00
C ASN A 76 -16.79 -29.18 -26.82
N SER A 77 -17.32 -27.98 -26.56
CA SER A 77 -18.24 -27.68 -25.45
C SER A 77 -17.66 -27.89 -24.03
N VAL A 78 -16.34 -27.99 -23.91
CA VAL A 78 -15.64 -28.04 -22.63
C VAL A 78 -14.99 -26.70 -22.37
N LYS A 79 -15.30 -26.07 -21.25
CA LYS A 79 -14.68 -24.82 -20.81
C LYS A 79 -13.23 -25.06 -20.45
N LEU A 80 -12.35 -24.11 -20.81
CA LEU A 80 -10.92 -24.27 -20.68
C LEU A 80 -10.29 -23.34 -19.65
N LEU A 81 -10.83 -22.10 -19.47
CA LEU A 81 -10.22 -21.02 -18.69
C LEU A 81 -11.05 -20.63 -17.46
N ASP A 82 -12.12 -21.33 -17.16
CA ASP A 82 -13.01 -21.06 -16.01
C ASP A 82 -12.60 -21.82 -14.73
N GLY A 83 -11.46 -22.51 -14.75
CA GLY A 83 -10.96 -23.30 -13.62
C GLY A 83 -11.55 -24.71 -13.50
N THR A 84 -12.48 -25.11 -14.39
CA THR A 84 -13.04 -26.48 -14.38
C THR A 84 -12.17 -27.49 -15.14
N TYR A 85 -11.22 -27.02 -15.94
CA TYR A 85 -10.31 -27.86 -16.71
C TYR A 85 -9.06 -28.24 -15.88
N ASN A 86 -9.27 -28.99 -14.79
CA ASN A 86 -8.22 -29.45 -13.90
C ASN A 86 -7.99 -30.95 -14.03
N ASP A 87 -6.71 -31.38 -13.94
CA ASP A 87 -6.26 -32.78 -13.95
C ASP A 87 -6.86 -33.64 -15.08
N LYS A 88 -7.14 -33.05 -16.24
CA LYS A 88 -7.64 -33.80 -17.40
C LYS A 88 -6.54 -34.64 -18.01
N ALA A 89 -6.77 -35.93 -18.11
CA ALA A 89 -5.84 -36.90 -18.67
C ALA A 89 -6.23 -37.23 -20.12
N ILE A 90 -5.36 -36.92 -21.05
CA ILE A 90 -5.51 -37.20 -22.48
C ILE A 90 -4.66 -38.42 -22.79
N GLN A 91 -5.26 -39.50 -23.34
CA GLN A 91 -4.54 -40.73 -23.73
C GLN A 91 -3.74 -40.48 -25.01
N ILE A 92 -2.43 -40.39 -24.92
CA ILE A 92 -1.50 -40.08 -26.00
C ILE A 92 -0.66 -41.32 -26.45
N GLY A 93 -0.89 -42.48 -25.86
CA GLY A 93 -0.16 -43.72 -26.22
C GLY A 93 -1.09 -44.91 -26.30
N THR A 94 -0.55 -46.04 -26.72
CA THR A 94 -1.32 -47.28 -26.94
C THR A 94 -1.41 -48.16 -25.70
N GLY A 95 -0.59 -47.90 -24.69
CA GLY A 95 -0.53 -48.64 -23.43
C GLY A 95 -1.36 -47.98 -22.30
N PRO A 96 -1.72 -48.75 -21.25
CA PRO A 96 -2.40 -48.16 -20.11
C PRO A 96 -1.52 -47.10 -19.42
N ASN A 97 -2.14 -46.02 -18.93
CA ASN A 97 -1.47 -44.90 -18.23
C ASN A 97 -0.47 -44.07 -19.09
N GLN A 98 -0.49 -44.23 -20.40
CA GLN A 98 0.27 -43.35 -21.32
C GLN A 98 -0.56 -42.08 -21.59
N THR A 99 -0.77 -41.29 -20.52
CA THR A 99 -1.59 -40.10 -20.57
C THR A 99 -0.74 -38.84 -20.41
N PHE A 100 -1.18 -37.78 -21.08
CA PHE A 100 -0.73 -36.43 -20.85
C PHE A 100 -1.76 -35.74 -19.95
N LYS A 101 -1.31 -35.19 -18.83
CA LYS A 101 -2.18 -34.43 -17.90
C LYS A 101 -2.04 -32.95 -18.15
N LEU A 102 -3.16 -32.28 -18.25
CA LEU A 102 -3.25 -30.82 -18.36
C LEU A 102 -4.25 -30.31 -17.33
N GLY A 103 -3.85 -29.29 -16.59
CA GLY A 103 -4.71 -28.56 -15.66
C GLY A 103 -4.48 -27.06 -15.84
N ILE A 104 -5.55 -26.29 -15.92
CA ILE A 104 -5.51 -24.85 -16.10
C ILE A 104 -6.40 -24.23 -15.03
N ASN A 105 -5.82 -23.29 -14.26
CA ASN A 105 -6.57 -22.50 -13.31
C ASN A 105 -7.45 -21.49 -14.04
N ALA A 106 -8.46 -20.98 -13.35
CA ALA A 106 -9.26 -19.88 -13.90
C ALA A 106 -8.37 -18.67 -14.20
N THR A 107 -8.73 -17.96 -15.29
CA THR A 107 -8.01 -16.75 -15.73
C THR A 107 -8.95 -15.55 -15.84
N ASP A 108 -9.96 -15.52 -14.96
CA ASP A 108 -10.88 -14.41 -14.83
C ASP A 108 -10.30 -13.29 -13.94
N ALA A 109 -10.97 -12.14 -13.92
CA ALA A 109 -10.53 -10.99 -13.13
C ALA A 109 -10.56 -11.22 -11.62
N ALA A 110 -11.25 -12.26 -11.14
CA ALA A 110 -11.32 -12.62 -9.72
C ALA A 110 -10.16 -13.54 -9.28
N THR A 111 -9.50 -14.20 -10.22
CA THR A 111 -8.39 -15.11 -9.96
C THR A 111 -7.04 -14.57 -10.39
N LEU A 112 -7.02 -13.67 -11.38
CA LEU A 112 -5.81 -12.98 -11.80
C LEU A 112 -5.52 -11.78 -10.91
N GLY A 113 -4.24 -11.59 -10.54
CA GLY A 113 -3.83 -10.48 -9.71
C GLY A 113 -2.44 -10.64 -9.12
N ALA A 114 -2.20 -10.02 -7.99
CA ALA A 114 -0.98 -10.17 -7.21
C ALA A 114 -1.30 -10.65 -5.79
N TYR A 115 -0.51 -11.57 -5.27
CA TYR A 115 -0.50 -11.85 -3.85
C TYR A 115 0.30 -10.77 -3.16
N GLU A 116 -0.35 -10.02 -2.26
CA GLU A 116 0.26 -8.89 -1.57
C GLU A 116 0.19 -9.04 -0.06
N MET A 117 1.17 -8.44 0.59
CA MET A 117 1.26 -8.27 2.03
C MET A 117 1.91 -6.92 2.31
N GLN A 118 1.32 -6.15 3.21
CA GLN A 118 1.83 -4.86 3.62
C GLN A 118 2.42 -4.95 5.03
N SER A 119 3.48 -4.19 5.31
CA SER A 119 3.84 -3.93 6.68
C SER A 119 2.74 -3.11 7.35
N VAL A 120 2.43 -3.41 8.61
CA VAL A 120 1.49 -2.61 9.38
C VAL A 120 2.12 -1.26 9.70
N THR A 121 1.41 -0.19 9.41
CA THR A 121 1.81 1.19 9.76
C THR A 121 1.15 1.65 11.05
N GLU A 122 0.10 0.96 11.47
CA GLU A 122 -0.51 1.13 12.79
C GLU A 122 -0.37 -0.19 13.53
N ALA A 123 0.44 -0.18 14.57
CA ALA A 123 0.44 -1.27 15.52
C ALA A 123 -0.94 -1.33 16.18
N ASN A 124 -1.40 -2.55 16.38
CA ASN A 124 -2.47 -2.90 17.29
C ASN A 124 -2.44 -1.97 18.52
N ALA A 125 -3.58 -1.59 19.06
CA ALA A 125 -3.82 -0.59 20.11
C ALA A 125 -2.91 -0.63 21.37
N ALA A 126 -1.88 -1.47 21.42
CA ALA A 126 -0.86 -1.57 22.46
C ALA A 126 0.50 -0.98 22.03
N ASP A 127 0.73 -0.67 20.74
CA ASP A 127 2.02 -0.18 20.23
C ASP A 127 1.78 0.89 19.14
N ALA A 128 1.28 2.04 19.58
CA ALA A 128 0.90 3.19 18.75
C ALA A 128 2.12 3.97 18.20
N THR A 129 3.19 3.30 17.76
CA THR A 129 4.51 3.92 17.59
C THR A 129 5.00 4.05 16.14
N LEU A 130 4.15 3.88 15.13
CA LEU A 130 4.55 4.16 13.74
C LEU A 130 4.36 5.62 13.32
N VAL A 131 3.68 6.39 14.14
CA VAL A 131 3.59 7.84 14.06
C VAL A 131 4.04 8.39 15.41
N MET A 132 5.25 8.91 15.48
CA MET A 132 5.66 9.64 16.66
C MET A 132 5.07 11.04 16.57
N GLY A 133 4.00 11.27 17.34
CA GLY A 133 3.46 12.60 17.56
C GLY A 133 4.51 13.51 18.21
N ALA A 134 4.29 14.82 18.10
CA ALA A 134 5.10 15.91 18.61
C ALA A 134 6.05 15.53 19.77
N VAL A 135 7.30 15.20 19.48
CA VAL A 135 8.30 14.78 20.47
C VAL A 135 9.57 15.59 20.25
N GLY A 136 9.62 16.76 20.83
CA GLY A 136 10.84 17.54 20.91
C GLY A 136 11.35 18.04 19.54
N THR A 137 12.66 18.21 19.43
CA THR A 137 13.31 18.74 18.22
C THR A 137 13.30 17.73 17.06
N HIS A 138 13.57 18.20 15.82
CA HIS A 138 13.78 17.36 14.65
C HIS A 138 14.75 16.19 14.91
N ALA A 139 15.84 16.42 15.67
CA ALA A 139 16.79 15.39 16.04
C ALA A 139 16.19 14.30 16.95
N SER A 140 15.26 14.69 17.85
CA SER A 140 14.56 13.75 18.74
C SER A 140 13.57 12.89 17.96
N ALA A 141 12.83 13.47 17.00
CA ALA A 141 11.93 12.73 16.13
C ALA A 141 12.69 11.68 15.30
N LYS A 142 13.86 12.06 14.76
CA LYS A 142 14.73 11.12 14.04
C LYS A 142 15.28 10.01 14.94
N SER A 143 15.67 10.34 16.18
CA SER A 143 16.19 9.34 17.13
C SER A 143 15.13 8.34 17.54
N ALA A 144 13.89 8.79 17.65
CA ALA A 144 12.75 7.95 18.01
C ALA A 144 12.38 6.94 16.93
N LEU A 145 12.61 7.24 15.64
CA LEU A 145 12.45 6.28 14.52
C LEU A 145 13.38 5.06 14.65
N ASN A 146 14.55 5.21 15.25
CA ASN A 146 15.46 4.09 15.47
C ASN A 146 14.85 3.02 16.39
N ASP A 147 13.76 3.33 17.08
CA ASP A 147 13.07 2.38 17.96
C ASP A 147 12.06 1.49 17.22
N LEU A 148 11.67 1.80 16.00
CA LEU A 148 10.61 1.08 15.30
C LEU A 148 11.06 -0.24 14.67
N PHE A 149 12.22 -0.24 14.01
CA PHE A 149 12.93 -1.45 13.63
C PHE A 149 14.14 -1.66 14.56
N ASN A 150 13.97 -1.34 15.83
CA ASN A 150 15.05 -1.33 16.84
C ASN A 150 15.66 -2.71 17.11
N VAL A 151 14.94 -3.77 16.76
CA VAL A 151 15.45 -5.13 16.89
C VAL A 151 15.76 -5.66 15.49
N ALA A 152 17.00 -6.09 15.28
CA ALA A 152 17.33 -6.84 14.07
C ALA A 152 16.31 -7.98 13.89
N ALA A 153 15.62 -7.97 12.78
CA ALA A 153 14.56 -8.94 12.52
C ALA A 153 14.94 -9.82 11.33
N ASP A 154 14.88 -11.11 11.55
CA ASP A 154 15.05 -12.10 10.51
C ASP A 154 13.66 -12.56 10.06
N TYR A 155 13.32 -12.36 8.79
CA TYR A 155 12.05 -12.82 8.22
C TYR A 155 12.28 -14.04 7.33
N VAL A 156 11.69 -15.17 7.72
CA VAL A 156 11.70 -16.37 6.88
C VAL A 156 10.57 -16.23 5.84
N VAL A 157 10.95 -16.08 4.58
CA VAL A 157 10.06 -15.97 3.44
C VAL A 157 9.97 -17.30 2.73
N LYS A 158 8.77 -17.87 2.67
CA LYS A 158 8.47 -19.08 1.89
C LYS A 158 7.63 -18.66 0.68
N GLY A 159 8.26 -18.62 -0.47
CA GLY A 159 7.64 -18.29 -1.74
C GLY A 159 7.58 -19.48 -2.70
N SER A 160 7.21 -19.22 -3.96
CA SER A 160 6.99 -20.24 -4.99
C SER A 160 8.25 -20.97 -5.42
N PHE A 161 9.42 -20.32 -5.40
CA PHE A 161 10.68 -20.89 -5.85
C PHE A 161 11.49 -21.49 -4.70
N GLY A 162 11.17 -21.16 -3.45
CA GLY A 162 11.87 -21.70 -2.29
C GLY A 162 11.67 -20.87 -1.02
N THR A 163 12.45 -21.21 0.00
CA THR A 163 12.44 -20.55 1.30
C THR A 163 13.80 -19.91 1.57
N LYS A 164 13.80 -18.65 1.97
CA LYS A 164 15.01 -17.91 2.35
C LYS A 164 14.70 -16.89 3.44
N THR A 165 15.73 -16.51 4.20
CA THR A 165 15.63 -15.52 5.26
C THR A 165 16.08 -14.15 4.75
N ALA A 166 15.25 -13.12 4.94
CA ALA A 166 15.59 -11.72 4.78
C ALA A 166 16.06 -11.18 6.13
N ASN A 167 17.30 -10.73 6.20
CA ASN A 167 17.88 -10.17 7.41
C ASN A 167 17.72 -8.66 7.39
N VAL A 168 17.06 -8.10 8.40
CA VAL A 168 16.83 -6.67 8.57
C VAL A 168 17.60 -6.20 9.79
N GLU A 169 18.44 -5.19 9.62
CA GLU A 169 19.24 -4.61 10.71
C GLU A 169 18.36 -3.71 11.61
N ALA A 170 18.78 -3.54 12.85
CA ALA A 170 18.14 -2.61 13.77
C ALA A 170 18.27 -1.17 13.27
N GLY A 171 17.18 -0.39 13.33
CA GLY A 171 17.15 0.99 12.86
C GLY A 171 17.00 1.13 11.32
N ALA A 172 16.65 0.04 10.63
CA ALA A 172 16.38 0.06 9.19
C ALA A 172 15.13 0.88 8.87
N ASP A 173 15.19 1.73 7.84
CA ASP A 173 14.00 2.34 7.24
C ASP A 173 13.26 1.34 6.31
N ALA A 174 12.07 1.70 5.85
CA ALA A 174 11.29 0.82 4.98
C ALA A 174 12.04 0.45 3.69
N LYS A 175 12.89 1.34 3.18
CA LYS A 175 13.74 1.10 2.01
C LYS A 175 14.76 -0.01 2.27
N ASP A 176 15.44 0.00 3.42
CA ASP A 176 16.43 -1.02 3.75
C ASP A 176 15.75 -2.37 4.00
N VAL A 177 14.56 -2.37 4.61
CA VAL A 177 13.72 -3.56 4.71
C VAL A 177 13.37 -4.11 3.31
N ALA A 178 12.85 -3.28 2.42
CA ALA A 178 12.52 -3.70 1.06
C ALA A 178 13.75 -4.23 0.31
N LYS A 179 14.91 -3.60 0.50
CA LYS A 179 16.18 -4.07 -0.07
C LYS A 179 16.56 -5.47 0.45
N ALA A 180 16.39 -5.75 1.76
CA ALA A 180 16.68 -7.07 2.32
C ALA A 180 15.79 -8.16 1.70
N PHE A 181 14.51 -7.89 1.47
CA PHE A 181 13.60 -8.81 0.77
C PHE A 181 13.97 -8.98 -0.70
N ASN A 182 14.33 -7.91 -1.39
CA ASN A 182 14.71 -7.95 -2.80
C ASN A 182 16.02 -8.72 -3.05
N LEU A 183 16.94 -8.78 -2.07
CA LEU A 183 18.15 -9.61 -2.15
C LEU A 183 17.85 -11.12 -2.23
N ILE A 184 16.69 -11.54 -1.73
CA ILE A 184 16.27 -12.94 -1.73
C ILE A 184 15.18 -13.24 -2.77
N SER A 185 14.74 -12.24 -3.56
CA SER A 185 13.63 -12.37 -4.51
C SER A 185 13.85 -13.45 -5.57
N GLY A 186 15.07 -13.61 -6.07
CA GLY A 186 15.42 -14.67 -7.03
C GLY A 186 15.24 -16.09 -6.50
N THR A 187 15.25 -16.29 -5.16
CA THR A 187 15.01 -17.60 -4.52
C THR A 187 13.57 -17.77 -4.08
N THR A 188 12.90 -16.70 -3.71
CA THR A 188 11.55 -16.75 -3.13
C THR A 188 10.45 -16.42 -4.15
N GLY A 189 10.76 -15.65 -5.19
CA GLY A 189 9.77 -15.08 -6.11
C GLY A 189 8.99 -13.92 -5.51
N VAL A 190 9.39 -13.41 -4.34
CA VAL A 190 8.73 -12.30 -3.65
C VAL A 190 9.53 -11.02 -3.87
N GLN A 191 8.87 -9.99 -4.35
CA GLN A 191 9.43 -8.64 -4.53
C GLN A 191 8.93 -7.73 -3.41
N ALA A 192 9.72 -6.73 -3.07
CA ALA A 192 9.40 -5.73 -2.07
C ALA A 192 9.50 -4.32 -2.66
N ASN A 193 8.54 -3.49 -2.32
CA ASN A 193 8.55 -2.06 -2.59
C ASN A 193 8.31 -1.31 -1.28
N ALA A 194 8.93 -0.15 -1.12
CA ALA A 194 8.77 0.70 0.05
C ALA A 194 8.33 2.10 -0.38
N VAL A 195 7.34 2.64 0.30
CA VAL A 195 6.82 3.99 0.06
C VAL A 195 6.42 4.62 1.37
N THR A 196 6.80 5.86 1.59
CA THR A 196 6.35 6.64 2.75
C THR A 196 5.31 7.66 2.30
N ARG A 197 4.16 7.66 2.95
CA ARG A 197 3.05 8.56 2.64
C ARG A 197 2.59 9.30 3.88
N ALA A 198 2.32 10.58 3.69
CA ALA A 198 1.72 11.45 4.70
C ALA A 198 0.73 12.38 4.05
N LYS A 199 -0.14 12.98 4.85
CA LYS A 199 -1.10 13.99 4.40
C LYS A 199 -1.10 15.15 5.38
N ILE A 200 -0.81 16.34 4.90
CA ILE A 200 -1.16 17.55 5.62
C ILE A 200 -2.66 17.75 5.42
N SER A 201 -3.43 17.54 6.50
CA SER A 201 -4.89 17.46 6.42
C SER A 201 -5.59 18.78 6.72
N ALA A 202 -4.94 19.70 7.45
CA ALA A 202 -5.42 21.02 7.75
C ALA A 202 -4.29 21.94 8.26
N ILE A 203 -4.46 23.22 8.05
CA ILE A 203 -3.65 24.29 8.65
C ILE A 203 -4.61 25.28 9.30
N THR A 204 -4.31 25.69 10.54
CA THR A 204 -5.15 26.64 11.27
C THR A 204 -4.54 28.06 11.20
N GLY A 205 -5.07 28.89 10.36
CA GLY A 205 -4.66 30.30 10.24
C GLY A 205 -3.84 30.61 9.00
N ALA A 206 -4.18 31.73 8.40
CA ALA A 206 -3.38 32.33 7.32
C ALA A 206 -2.13 32.97 7.92
N ASP A 207 -0.93 32.51 7.53
CA ASP A 207 0.34 32.98 8.06
C ASP A 207 1.50 32.59 7.15
N THR A 208 2.73 33.03 7.49
CA THR A 208 3.95 32.52 6.91
C THR A 208 4.49 31.41 7.81
N TYR A 209 4.44 30.17 7.30
CA TYR A 209 4.94 28.99 7.97
C TYR A 209 6.36 28.67 7.55
N SER A 210 7.17 28.25 8.50
CA SER A 210 8.51 27.70 8.28
C SER A 210 8.63 26.40 9.05
N PHE A 211 9.14 25.36 8.39
CA PHE A 211 9.44 24.07 9.04
C PHE A 211 10.60 23.36 8.32
N THR A 212 11.19 22.39 8.99
CA THR A 212 12.21 21.53 8.40
C THR A 212 11.56 20.27 7.85
N LEU A 213 11.98 19.85 6.65
CA LEU A 213 11.55 18.63 5.99
C LEU A 213 12.76 17.76 5.66
N GLN A 214 12.75 16.53 6.15
CA GLN A 214 13.79 15.54 5.86
C GLN A 214 13.18 14.28 5.26
N GLY A 215 13.89 13.70 4.30
CA GLY A 215 13.57 12.43 3.66
C GLY A 215 14.88 11.74 3.29
N LYS A 216 15.20 11.67 1.99
CA LYS A 216 16.40 11.00 1.46
C LYS A 216 17.71 11.58 1.98
N SER A 217 17.80 12.89 2.15
CA SER A 217 19.00 13.56 2.66
C SER A 217 19.17 13.33 4.16
N THR A 218 20.40 13.19 4.62
CA THR A 218 20.72 13.17 6.07
C THR A 218 20.58 14.56 6.72
N THR A 219 20.48 15.62 5.90
CA THR A 219 20.29 17.00 6.34
C THR A 219 18.87 17.45 6.01
N ALA A 220 18.18 18.03 6.98
CA ALA A 220 16.86 18.59 6.78
C ALA A 220 16.90 19.83 5.87
N SER A 221 15.90 20.00 5.05
CA SER A 221 15.69 21.19 4.19
C SER A 221 14.62 22.08 4.80
N THR A 222 14.83 23.39 4.81
CA THR A 222 13.82 24.34 5.31
C THR A 222 12.78 24.63 4.23
N VAL A 223 11.51 24.51 4.58
CA VAL A 223 10.37 24.89 3.76
C VAL A 223 9.78 26.18 4.33
N ASN A 224 9.59 27.19 3.47
CA ASN A 224 8.95 28.46 3.85
C ASN A 224 7.77 28.71 2.89
N ALA A 225 6.58 28.95 3.42
CA ALA A 225 5.41 29.24 2.61
C ALA A 225 4.51 30.29 3.30
N THR A 226 4.06 31.29 2.54
CA THR A 226 3.07 32.25 3.01
C THR A 226 1.68 31.81 2.55
N ILE A 227 0.85 31.40 3.49
CA ILE A 227 -0.50 30.87 3.25
C ILE A 227 -1.50 32.00 3.47
N ALA A 228 -2.09 32.50 2.39
CA ALA A 228 -3.12 33.55 2.43
C ALA A 228 -4.51 33.00 2.80
N SER A 229 -4.78 31.72 2.54
CA SER A 229 -6.06 31.06 2.84
C SER A 229 -5.81 29.60 3.21
N THR A 230 -6.39 29.15 4.30
CA THR A 230 -6.34 27.75 4.76
C THR A 230 -7.11 26.78 3.87
N SER A 231 -7.98 27.30 2.98
CA SER A 231 -8.70 26.50 1.98
C SER A 231 -7.93 26.32 0.66
N ASN A 232 -6.72 26.88 0.54
CA ASN A 232 -5.89 26.73 -0.65
C ASN A 232 -4.41 26.68 -0.25
N LEU A 233 -3.83 25.49 -0.31
CA LEU A 233 -2.44 25.21 0.09
C LEU A 233 -1.47 25.13 -1.10
N THR A 234 -1.79 25.76 -2.24
CA THR A 234 -0.93 25.73 -3.44
C THR A 234 0.48 26.22 -3.15
N GLU A 235 0.61 27.36 -2.43
CA GLU A 235 1.91 27.94 -2.08
C GLU A 235 2.76 26.98 -1.23
N LEU A 236 2.12 26.29 -0.28
CA LEU A 236 2.80 25.30 0.56
C LEU A 236 3.25 24.09 -0.27
N LYS A 237 2.38 23.58 -1.14
CA LYS A 237 2.72 22.48 -2.07
C LYS A 237 3.94 22.86 -2.92
N ASP A 238 3.96 24.07 -3.48
CA ASP A 238 5.06 24.53 -4.34
C ASP A 238 6.36 24.71 -3.53
N ALA A 239 6.27 25.23 -2.30
CA ALA A 239 7.40 25.33 -1.40
C ALA A 239 7.99 23.94 -1.02
N ILE A 240 7.17 22.95 -0.74
CA ILE A 240 7.62 21.57 -0.49
C ILE A 240 8.28 20.99 -1.73
N ASN A 241 7.66 21.15 -2.90
CA ASN A 241 8.23 20.65 -4.16
C ASN A 241 9.54 21.33 -4.54
N SER A 242 9.77 22.57 -4.11
CA SER A 242 11.05 23.26 -4.37
C SER A 242 12.26 22.56 -3.71
N VAL A 243 12.05 21.83 -2.63
CA VAL A 243 13.09 21.07 -1.92
C VAL A 243 13.05 19.56 -2.23
N SER A 244 12.19 19.12 -3.16
CA SER A 244 12.01 17.72 -3.51
C SER A 244 13.28 17.04 -4.00
N GLY A 245 14.15 17.77 -4.71
CA GLY A 245 15.43 17.25 -5.17
C GLY A 245 16.36 16.78 -4.03
N ALA A 246 16.32 17.44 -2.88
CA ALA A 246 17.10 17.07 -1.70
C ALA A 246 16.39 16.04 -0.83
N THR A 247 15.09 16.23 -0.63
CA THR A 247 14.29 15.39 0.30
C THR A 247 13.79 14.10 -0.35
N GLY A 248 13.63 14.08 -1.68
CA GLY A 248 12.95 13.00 -2.39
C GLY A 248 11.44 12.97 -2.15
N ILE A 249 10.89 13.99 -1.47
CA ILE A 249 9.47 14.08 -1.12
C ILE A 249 8.77 14.93 -2.18
N THR A 250 7.68 14.41 -2.73
CA THR A 250 6.78 15.12 -3.63
C THR A 250 5.47 15.44 -2.95
N ALA A 251 4.89 16.58 -3.30
CA ALA A 251 3.66 17.11 -2.74
C ALA A 251 2.61 17.30 -3.82
N ALA A 252 1.41 16.79 -3.62
CA ALA A 252 0.24 16.98 -4.48
C ALA A 252 -0.95 17.48 -3.65
N LEU A 253 -1.75 18.41 -4.20
CA LEU A 253 -2.95 18.90 -3.52
C LEU A 253 -4.03 17.82 -3.47
N THR A 254 -4.85 17.86 -2.42
CA THR A 254 -6.13 17.16 -2.39
C THR A 254 -7.15 17.86 -3.31
N GLU A 255 -8.24 17.17 -3.66
CA GLU A 255 -9.26 17.73 -4.57
C GLU A 255 -9.91 19.01 -4.04
N ASP A 256 -10.02 19.15 -2.71
CA ASP A 256 -10.55 20.33 -2.01
C ASP A 256 -9.52 21.47 -1.85
N LEU A 257 -8.29 21.28 -2.33
CA LEU A 257 -7.15 22.19 -2.22
C LEU A 257 -6.73 22.53 -0.77
N ALA A 258 -7.41 22.00 0.22
CA ALA A 258 -7.21 22.28 1.66
C ALA A 258 -6.26 21.27 2.32
N GLY A 259 -5.81 20.26 1.60
CA GLY A 259 -4.83 19.27 2.04
C GLY A 259 -3.71 19.05 1.04
N ILE A 260 -2.63 18.42 1.51
CA ILE A 260 -1.47 18.07 0.68
C ILE A 260 -1.09 16.62 0.97
N ASN A 261 -1.08 15.79 -0.06
CA ASN A 261 -0.50 14.45 -0.01
C ASN A 261 1.01 14.54 -0.21
N LEU A 262 1.76 13.97 0.70
CA LEU A 262 3.22 13.85 0.64
C LEU A 262 3.59 12.41 0.32
N VAL A 263 4.48 12.21 -0.64
CA VAL A 263 4.93 10.88 -1.03
C VAL A 263 6.46 10.86 -1.16
N GLN A 264 7.07 9.87 -0.53
CA GLN A 264 8.47 9.54 -0.69
C GLN A 264 8.56 8.11 -1.27
N ASN A 265 8.85 8.01 -2.57
CA ASN A 265 8.73 6.77 -3.35
C ASN A 265 9.85 5.75 -3.13
N GLU A 266 10.93 6.12 -2.46
CA GLU A 266 12.05 5.23 -2.18
C GLU A 266 11.93 4.54 -0.80
N GLY A 267 10.94 4.94 0.04
CA GLY A 267 10.71 4.37 1.37
C GLY A 267 11.61 4.93 2.47
N TYR A 268 12.24 6.10 2.25
CA TYR A 268 12.85 6.84 3.34
C TYR A 268 11.77 7.43 4.25
N ASP A 269 12.07 7.58 5.52
CA ASP A 269 11.17 8.22 6.45
C ASP A 269 10.94 9.70 6.11
N ILE A 270 9.74 10.20 6.42
CA ILE A 270 9.42 11.62 6.31
C ILE A 270 9.46 12.21 7.71
N ILE A 271 10.33 13.20 7.94
CA ILE A 271 10.40 13.94 9.19
C ILE A 271 10.02 15.38 8.91
N ILE A 272 9.00 15.85 9.61
CA ILE A 272 8.55 17.25 9.62
C ILE A 272 8.88 17.79 11.00
N GLY A 273 9.67 18.84 11.08
CA GLY A 273 10.13 19.36 12.38
C GLY A 273 10.26 20.87 12.43
N ASP A 274 10.43 21.37 13.65
CA ASP A 274 10.70 22.77 13.94
C ASP A 274 9.66 23.72 13.31
N VAL A 275 8.37 23.37 13.43
CA VAL A 275 7.27 24.14 12.83
C VAL A 275 7.13 25.48 13.53
N THR A 276 7.20 26.57 12.75
CA THR A 276 7.05 27.95 13.22
C THR A 276 6.09 28.74 12.33
N ALA A 277 5.46 29.78 12.88
CA ALA A 277 4.70 30.74 12.11
C ALA A 277 5.19 32.17 12.43
N ALA A 278 5.06 33.09 11.46
CA ALA A 278 5.52 34.45 11.62
C ALA A 278 4.73 35.23 12.69
N THR A 279 3.42 34.89 12.84
CA THR A 279 2.58 35.52 13.85
C THR A 279 2.73 34.83 15.21
N THR A 280 3.24 35.56 16.19
CA THR A 280 3.29 35.10 17.58
C THR A 280 2.12 35.67 18.36
N HIS A 281 1.30 34.81 18.93
CA HIS A 281 0.18 35.22 19.78
C HIS A 281 0.65 35.35 21.24
N THR A 282 0.13 36.37 21.94
CA THR A 282 0.42 36.55 23.37
C THR A 282 -0.28 35.48 24.20
N ALA A 283 0.45 34.86 25.11
CA ALA A 283 -0.14 33.93 26.06
C ALA A 283 -1.07 34.64 27.04
N VAL A 284 -2.21 34.03 27.32
CA VAL A 284 -3.19 34.53 28.29
C VAL A 284 -3.10 33.73 29.57
N SER A 285 -2.97 34.40 30.72
CA SER A 285 -2.90 33.74 32.02
C SER A 285 -4.31 33.40 32.52
N PHE A 286 -4.44 32.19 33.04
CA PHE A 286 -5.62 31.68 33.72
C PHE A 286 -5.29 31.30 35.17
N ASP A 287 -6.17 31.65 36.09
CA ASP A 287 -6.01 31.21 37.47
C ASP A 287 -6.68 29.84 37.64
N THR A 288 -5.87 28.82 37.71
CA THR A 288 -6.29 27.43 37.95
C THR A 288 -6.05 26.98 39.39
N SER A 289 -5.63 27.88 40.27
CA SER A 289 -5.33 27.57 41.71
C SER A 289 -6.61 27.19 42.49
N SER A 290 -7.77 27.61 41.99
CA SER A 290 -9.09 27.23 42.53
C SER A 290 -9.94 26.66 41.39
N PRO A 291 -9.62 25.48 40.86
CA PRO A 291 -10.34 24.91 39.74
C PRO A 291 -11.77 24.57 40.14
N PRO A 292 -12.74 24.64 39.20
CA PRO A 292 -14.09 24.16 39.41
C PRO A 292 -14.10 22.67 39.77
N ALA A 293 -15.21 22.19 40.31
CA ALA A 293 -15.37 20.76 40.53
C ALA A 293 -15.14 19.98 39.22
N SER A 294 -14.41 18.88 39.31
CA SER A 294 -14.06 18.06 38.13
C SER A 294 -15.31 17.68 37.33
N SER A 295 -15.45 18.22 36.13
CA SER A 295 -16.54 17.93 35.20
C SER A 295 -16.08 18.10 33.76
N ALA A 296 -16.71 17.34 32.83
CA ALA A 296 -16.52 17.57 31.41
C ALA A 296 -17.02 18.97 31.02
N GLY A 297 -16.23 19.68 30.20
CA GLY A 297 -16.55 21.05 29.80
C GLY A 297 -16.49 22.10 30.92
N ALA A 298 -15.64 21.87 31.95
CA ALA A 298 -15.38 22.83 33.00
C ALA A 298 -14.90 24.19 32.44
N THR A 299 -15.26 25.31 33.08
CA THR A 299 -14.94 26.65 32.60
C THR A 299 -13.60 27.13 33.13
N LEU A 300 -12.68 27.54 32.25
CA LEU A 300 -11.48 28.30 32.62
C LEU A 300 -11.78 29.80 32.68
N THR A 301 -11.27 30.48 33.69
CA THR A 301 -11.46 31.91 33.87
C THR A 301 -10.12 32.63 33.82
N SER A 302 -9.99 33.65 32.96
CA SER A 302 -8.83 34.52 32.86
C SER A 302 -9.02 35.79 33.69
N GLY A 303 -7.92 36.36 34.19
CA GLY A 303 -7.95 37.64 34.91
C GLY A 303 -8.16 38.86 34.02
N ALA A 304 -8.02 38.71 32.71
CA ALA A 304 -8.22 39.73 31.68
C ALA A 304 -8.91 39.14 30.46
N ALA A 305 -9.34 39.96 29.52
CA ALA A 305 -9.94 39.51 28.27
C ALA A 305 -8.95 38.62 27.51
N HIS A 306 -9.37 37.39 27.21
CA HIS A 306 -8.50 36.39 26.59
C HIS A 306 -8.36 36.53 25.07
N GLY A 307 -9.31 37.21 24.39
CA GLY A 307 -9.24 37.41 22.93
C GLY A 307 -9.30 36.14 22.08
N LEU A 308 -9.63 35.00 22.69
CA LEU A 308 -9.78 33.73 22.00
C LEU A 308 -11.19 33.53 21.47
N SER A 309 -11.32 32.81 20.39
CA SER A 309 -12.60 32.48 19.72
C SER A 309 -12.81 30.94 19.71
N VAL A 310 -14.07 30.53 19.59
CA VAL A 310 -14.39 29.09 19.41
C VAL A 310 -13.70 28.56 18.17
N GLY A 311 -13.06 27.40 18.31
CA GLY A 311 -12.27 26.77 17.25
C GLY A 311 -10.79 27.17 17.25
N ASP A 312 -10.37 28.16 18.07
CA ASP A 312 -8.95 28.48 18.21
C ASP A 312 -8.20 27.31 18.87
N ILE A 313 -7.04 26.95 18.29
CA ILE A 313 -6.14 26.00 18.93
C ILE A 313 -5.23 26.75 19.89
N VAL A 314 -5.12 26.23 21.10
CA VAL A 314 -4.32 26.82 22.19
C VAL A 314 -3.36 25.81 22.78
N LYS A 315 -2.14 26.24 23.10
CA LYS A 315 -1.16 25.48 23.87
C LYS A 315 -1.30 25.79 25.35
N TYR A 316 -1.50 24.77 26.16
CA TYR A 316 -1.52 24.90 27.61
C TYR A 316 -0.10 24.80 28.17
N THR A 317 0.28 25.75 29.02
CA THR A 317 1.57 25.73 29.70
C THR A 317 1.36 26.01 31.18
N SER A 318 1.94 25.14 32.02
CA SER A 318 1.87 25.22 33.48
C SER A 318 3.13 24.66 34.13
N THR A 319 3.49 25.17 35.29
CA THR A 319 4.52 24.60 36.17
C THR A 319 3.96 23.56 37.14
N ALA A 320 2.62 23.58 37.36
CA ALA A 320 1.87 22.61 38.16
C ALA A 320 0.51 22.40 37.50
N ALA A 321 0.45 21.52 36.51
CA ALA A 321 -0.73 21.31 35.67
C ALA A 321 -1.94 20.85 36.48
N VAL A 322 -3.12 21.38 36.12
CA VAL A 322 -4.42 20.93 36.63
C VAL A 322 -4.67 19.51 36.20
N THR A 323 -5.26 18.68 37.07
CA THR A 323 -5.70 17.34 36.68
C THR A 323 -6.60 17.41 35.42
N GLY A 324 -6.25 16.65 34.40
CA GLY A 324 -6.96 16.62 33.11
C GLY A 324 -6.38 17.54 32.04
N LEU A 325 -5.52 18.50 32.39
CA LEU A 325 -4.74 19.28 31.41
C LEU A 325 -3.27 18.86 31.47
N THR A 326 -2.65 18.67 30.34
CA THR A 326 -1.24 18.31 30.23
C THR A 326 -0.46 19.50 29.70
N THR A 327 0.63 19.89 30.38
CA THR A 327 1.49 20.98 29.92
C THR A 327 2.10 20.65 28.55
N ALA A 328 2.30 21.66 27.72
CA ALA A 328 2.76 21.57 26.35
C ALA A 328 1.81 20.86 25.36
N LYS A 329 0.62 20.45 25.79
CA LYS A 329 -0.40 19.84 24.90
C LYS A 329 -1.30 20.92 24.28
N PHE A 330 -1.85 20.58 23.09
CA PHE A 330 -2.78 21.43 22.37
C PHE A 330 -4.24 21.07 22.70
N TYR A 331 -5.08 22.10 22.75
CA TYR A 331 -6.51 22.01 22.98
C TYR A 331 -7.23 22.94 22.03
N GLU A 332 -8.48 22.64 21.71
CA GLU A 332 -9.37 23.54 20.95
C GLU A 332 -10.29 24.28 21.91
N VAL A 333 -10.54 25.55 21.67
CA VAL A 333 -11.53 26.33 22.41
C VAL A 333 -12.93 25.83 22.02
N ALA A 334 -13.60 25.13 22.93
CA ALA A 334 -14.91 24.51 22.68
C ALA A 334 -16.03 25.53 22.79
N SER A 335 -15.99 26.42 23.77
CA SER A 335 -16.96 27.53 23.93
C SER A 335 -16.31 28.75 24.56
N VAL A 336 -16.87 29.93 24.28
CA VAL A 336 -16.51 31.18 24.88
C VAL A 336 -17.76 31.75 25.52
N ALA A 337 -17.88 31.64 26.86
CA ALA A 337 -19.06 32.11 27.60
C ALA A 337 -19.00 33.63 27.89
N SER A 338 -17.77 34.19 27.98
CA SER A 338 -17.53 35.62 28.12
C SER A 338 -16.14 35.99 27.62
N THR A 339 -15.77 37.27 27.65
CA THR A 339 -14.41 37.71 27.31
C THR A 339 -13.33 37.15 28.25
N THR A 340 -13.72 36.60 29.40
CA THR A 340 -12.79 36.06 30.42
C THR A 340 -13.03 34.59 30.71
N THR A 341 -14.02 33.92 30.11
CA THR A 341 -14.36 32.53 30.41
C THR A 341 -14.52 31.70 29.15
N LEU A 342 -13.89 30.52 29.13
CA LEU A 342 -13.97 29.57 28.02
C LEU A 342 -13.97 28.13 28.52
N THR A 343 -14.29 27.19 27.63
CA THR A 343 -14.10 25.74 27.82
C THR A 343 -13.19 25.19 26.75
N LEU A 344 -12.53 24.06 27.05
CA LEU A 344 -11.63 23.39 26.14
C LEU A 344 -12.14 22.00 25.78
N LYS A 345 -11.79 21.56 24.58
CA LYS A 345 -11.88 20.17 24.14
C LYS A 345 -10.51 19.71 23.60
N THR A 346 -10.32 18.42 23.47
CA THR A 346 -9.14 17.88 22.79
C THR A 346 -9.17 18.24 21.31
N THR A 347 -8.05 18.20 20.63
CA THR A 347 -7.98 18.41 19.17
C THR A 347 -8.74 17.34 18.37
N ASP A 348 -9.10 16.21 19.02
CA ASP A 348 -9.94 15.15 18.45
C ASP A 348 -11.44 15.35 18.74
N GLY A 349 -11.78 16.45 19.40
CA GLY A 349 -13.18 16.88 19.64
C GLY A 349 -13.80 16.41 20.96
N GLU A 350 -13.08 15.68 21.80
CA GLU A 350 -13.58 15.20 23.10
C GLU A 350 -13.52 16.32 24.17
N ASP A 351 -14.58 16.45 24.96
CA ASP A 351 -14.60 17.41 26.06
C ASP A 351 -13.52 17.11 27.08
N VAL A 352 -12.76 18.14 27.47
CA VAL A 352 -11.74 17.99 28.49
C VAL A 352 -12.40 18.05 29.88
N THR A 353 -12.18 16.99 30.65
CA THR A 353 -12.54 16.96 32.08
C THR A 353 -11.36 17.43 32.90
N TYR A 354 -11.47 18.61 33.50
CA TYR A 354 -10.42 19.12 34.38
C TYR A 354 -10.98 19.67 35.70
N GLY A 355 -10.16 19.69 36.72
CA GLY A 355 -10.53 20.14 38.04
C GLY A 355 -9.86 19.33 39.16
N GLY A 356 -10.09 19.70 40.39
CA GLY A 356 -9.70 18.86 41.54
C GLY A 356 -8.31 19.08 42.13
N GLY A 357 -7.61 20.17 41.86
CA GLY A 357 -6.40 20.57 42.55
C GLY A 357 -5.12 20.45 41.72
N GLY A 358 -4.12 21.22 42.10
CA GLY A 358 -2.78 21.21 41.50
C GLY A 358 -2.48 22.36 40.54
N GLY A 359 -3.47 23.17 40.17
CA GLY A 359 -3.27 24.30 39.26
C GLY A 359 -2.51 25.47 39.89
N ASN A 360 -2.00 26.36 39.05
CA ASN A 360 -1.21 27.52 39.40
C ASN A 360 -1.88 28.82 38.92
N ALA A 361 -1.75 29.92 39.64
CA ALA A 361 -2.23 31.24 39.24
C ALA A 361 -1.59 31.79 37.94
N ASN A 362 -0.55 31.13 37.44
CA ASN A 362 0.21 31.53 36.25
C ASN A 362 0.09 30.52 35.08
N ASP A 363 -0.94 29.69 35.07
CA ASP A 363 -1.20 28.83 33.94
C ASP A 363 -1.55 29.66 32.71
N THR A 364 -1.06 29.28 31.56
CA THR A 364 -1.27 30.05 30.32
C THR A 364 -1.85 29.22 29.21
N LEU A 365 -2.73 29.86 28.42
CA LEU A 365 -3.16 29.41 27.11
C LEU A 365 -2.62 30.38 26.07
N GLN A 366 -1.87 29.85 25.12
CA GLN A 366 -1.38 30.62 23.98
C GLN A 366 -2.04 30.12 22.71
N LYS A 367 -2.71 31.02 21.98
CA LYS A 367 -3.19 30.69 20.65
C LYS A 367 -2.00 30.34 19.76
N VAL A 368 -2.15 29.26 19.00
CA VAL A 368 -1.11 28.77 18.09
C VAL A 368 -1.71 28.44 16.74
N ASN A 369 -0.97 28.72 15.71
CA ASN A 369 -1.25 28.16 14.40
C ASN A 369 -0.70 26.73 14.36
N THR A 370 -1.39 25.82 13.71
CA THR A 370 -1.00 24.40 13.69
C THR A 370 -1.03 23.84 12.27
N ILE A 371 -0.19 22.82 12.06
CA ILE A 371 -0.23 21.95 10.89
C ILE A 371 -0.68 20.58 11.37
N ASN A 372 -1.79 20.10 10.86
CA ASN A 372 -2.30 18.76 11.14
C ASN A 372 -1.77 17.78 10.07
N VAL A 373 -1.06 16.78 10.52
CA VAL A 373 -0.46 15.76 9.66
C VAL A 373 -1.03 14.40 10.00
N LYS A 374 -1.33 13.61 8.98
CA LYS A 374 -1.76 12.22 9.08
C LYS A 374 -0.76 11.31 8.38
N THR A 375 -0.61 10.10 8.87
CA THR A 375 -0.04 9.02 8.05
C THR A 375 -1.06 8.55 7.04
N VAL A 376 -0.57 8.03 5.91
CA VAL A 376 -1.41 7.38 4.91
C VAL A 376 -0.80 6.02 4.61
N SER A 377 -1.57 4.97 4.80
CA SER A 377 -1.11 3.60 4.62
C SER A 377 -2.05 2.80 3.74
N LYS A 378 -1.51 1.80 3.04
CA LYS A 378 -2.30 0.84 2.28
C LYS A 378 -2.83 -0.24 3.22
N ASN A 379 -4.14 -0.40 3.26
CA ASN A 379 -4.81 -1.39 4.08
C ASN A 379 -4.59 -2.81 3.55
N ASN A 380 -4.21 -3.74 4.42
CA ASN A 380 -3.95 -5.13 4.05
C ASN A 380 -5.19 -5.88 3.55
N THR A 381 -6.38 -5.50 4.04
CA THR A 381 -7.63 -6.19 3.72
C THR A 381 -8.27 -5.62 2.47
N THR A 382 -8.46 -4.30 2.42
CA THR A 382 -9.16 -3.62 1.32
C THR A 382 -8.23 -3.29 0.14
N GLY A 383 -6.92 -3.14 0.40
CA GLY A 383 -5.95 -2.65 -0.59
C GLY A 383 -6.05 -1.14 -0.83
N LEU A 384 -7.01 -0.47 -0.21
CA LEU A 384 -7.21 0.97 -0.30
C LEU A 384 -6.26 1.72 0.65
N LEU A 385 -6.15 3.03 0.47
CA LEU A 385 -5.39 3.89 1.37
C LEU A 385 -6.29 4.37 2.49
N ASP A 386 -5.81 4.20 3.71
CA ASP A 386 -6.47 4.68 4.92
C ASP A 386 -5.65 5.84 5.51
N ASP A 387 -6.35 6.88 5.94
CA ASP A 387 -5.78 7.97 6.74
C ASP A 387 -5.63 7.48 8.18
N GLY A 388 -4.42 7.60 8.73
CA GLY A 388 -4.14 7.32 10.14
C GLY A 388 -4.55 8.45 11.07
N SER A 389 -4.12 8.35 12.33
CA SER A 389 -4.39 9.35 13.37
C SER A 389 -3.82 10.72 13.02
N VAL A 390 -4.50 11.77 13.44
CA VAL A 390 -4.04 13.17 13.28
C VAL A 390 -2.98 13.48 14.33
N THR A 391 -1.84 13.99 13.87
CA THR A 391 -0.85 14.64 14.75
C THR A 391 -0.85 16.13 14.48
N THR A 392 -1.02 16.92 15.52
CA THR A 392 -1.04 18.38 15.45
C THR A 392 0.35 18.92 15.81
N LEU A 393 0.97 19.61 14.87
CA LEU A 393 2.23 20.32 15.06
C LEU A 393 1.94 21.81 15.26
N GLY A 394 2.36 22.38 16.38
CA GLY A 394 2.09 23.78 16.71
C GLY A 394 3.27 24.69 16.43
N THR A 395 2.98 25.97 16.23
CA THR A 395 4.00 26.99 15.89
C THR A 395 4.58 27.73 17.09
N ALA A 396 4.16 27.38 18.31
CA ALA A 396 4.57 28.11 19.53
C ALA A 396 5.97 27.72 20.07
N THR A 397 6.58 26.64 19.58
CA THR A 397 7.90 26.20 19.99
C THR A 397 8.63 25.49 18.85
N THR A 398 9.96 25.55 18.83
CA THR A 398 10.83 24.84 17.90
C THR A 398 10.93 23.34 18.18
N ASP A 399 10.09 22.81 19.08
CA ASP A 399 10.21 21.44 19.58
C ASP A 399 9.10 20.51 19.06
N ASP A 400 8.26 20.98 18.13
CA ASP A 400 7.17 20.19 17.57
C ASP A 400 7.63 19.53 16.25
N SER A 401 7.97 18.25 16.34
CA SER A 401 8.44 17.46 15.20
C SER A 401 7.72 16.14 15.15
N MET A 402 7.52 15.64 13.94
CA MET A 402 6.87 14.37 13.66
C MET A 402 7.72 13.54 12.68
N ALA A 403 7.80 12.26 12.93
CA ALA A 403 8.44 11.32 12.05
C ALA A 403 7.42 10.29 11.55
N ILE A 404 7.45 10.00 10.27
CA ILE A 404 6.54 9.09 9.58
C ILE A 404 7.37 8.02 8.90
N VAL A 405 7.13 6.78 9.28
CA VAL A 405 7.83 5.61 8.75
C VAL A 405 7.20 5.14 7.44
N GLY A 406 8.04 4.62 6.56
CA GLY A 406 7.59 4.04 5.31
C GLY A 406 6.88 2.69 5.50
N GLN A 407 5.97 2.40 4.59
CA GLN A 407 5.31 1.10 4.47
C GLN A 407 6.03 0.24 3.45
N VAL A 408 6.26 -1.03 3.80
CA VAL A 408 6.81 -2.05 2.90
C VAL A 408 5.67 -2.89 2.34
N SER A 409 5.60 -2.98 1.03
CA SER A 409 4.68 -3.85 0.29
C SER A 409 5.45 -5.02 -0.29
N LEU A 410 5.05 -6.24 0.05
CA LEU A 410 5.56 -7.47 -0.54
C LEU A 410 4.57 -7.97 -1.58
N SER A 411 5.04 -8.35 -2.75
CA SER A 411 4.20 -8.84 -3.85
C SER A 411 4.81 -10.05 -4.54
N SER A 412 3.95 -10.94 -5.02
CA SER A 412 4.31 -12.08 -5.86
C SER A 412 3.12 -12.50 -6.72
N HIS A 413 3.37 -13.14 -7.87
CA HIS A 413 2.31 -13.76 -8.67
C HIS A 413 1.78 -15.07 -8.05
N LYS A 414 2.41 -15.59 -7.00
CA LYS A 414 1.96 -16.78 -6.25
C LYS A 414 1.86 -16.51 -4.77
N ALA A 415 1.03 -17.28 -4.09
CA ALA A 415 0.89 -17.23 -2.64
C ALA A 415 2.26 -17.44 -1.95
N PHE A 416 2.53 -16.63 -0.95
CA PHE A 416 3.72 -16.73 -0.12
C PHE A 416 3.40 -16.45 1.34
N THR A 417 4.31 -16.85 2.22
CA THR A 417 4.21 -16.61 3.65
C THR A 417 5.47 -15.95 4.18
N VAL A 418 5.29 -15.11 5.18
CA VAL A 418 6.37 -14.48 5.94
C VAL A 418 6.22 -14.86 7.40
N SER A 419 7.27 -15.40 7.99
CA SER A 419 7.32 -15.75 9.41
C SER A 419 8.43 -14.93 10.07
N PRO A 420 8.19 -14.27 11.20
CA PRO A 420 9.26 -13.61 11.96
C PRO A 420 10.20 -14.65 12.54
N GLY A 421 11.49 -14.40 12.46
CA GLY A 421 12.53 -15.23 13.10
C GLY A 421 12.73 -14.90 14.59
N ASN A 422 12.24 -13.74 15.03
CA ASN A 422 12.25 -13.26 16.41
C ASN A 422 10.94 -12.50 16.73
N ALA A 423 10.78 -11.97 17.95
CA ALA A 423 9.50 -11.52 18.51
C ALA A 423 8.83 -10.31 17.81
N ALA A 424 9.50 -9.62 16.89
CA ALA A 424 8.95 -8.45 16.20
C ALA A 424 8.38 -8.83 14.82
N ASN A 425 7.08 -8.73 14.63
CA ASN A 425 6.44 -8.96 13.36
C ASN A 425 5.79 -7.66 12.82
N HIS A 426 6.50 -6.99 11.93
CA HIS A 426 6.03 -5.74 11.32
C HIS A 426 5.00 -5.94 10.20
N PHE A 427 4.65 -7.19 9.87
CA PHE A 427 3.62 -7.53 8.89
C PHE A 427 2.30 -7.98 9.52
N ASN A 428 2.30 -8.22 10.84
CA ASN A 428 1.10 -8.50 11.63
C ASN A 428 1.41 -8.23 13.11
N ALA A 429 0.41 -7.82 13.87
CA ALA A 429 0.48 -7.58 15.32
C ALA A 429 0.76 -8.85 16.17
N SER A 430 0.96 -10.02 15.55
CA SER A 430 1.26 -11.28 16.24
C SER A 430 2.57 -11.90 15.74
N THR A 431 3.20 -12.72 16.58
CA THR A 431 4.43 -13.46 16.27
C THR A 431 4.22 -14.62 15.28
N ASN A 432 3.04 -14.72 14.65
CA ASN A 432 2.65 -15.83 13.79
C ASN A 432 3.06 -15.61 12.33
N THR A 433 3.14 -16.72 11.59
CA THR A 433 3.29 -16.69 10.13
C THR A 433 2.10 -15.97 9.48
N VAL A 434 2.38 -15.04 8.61
CA VAL A 434 1.40 -14.30 7.81
C VAL A 434 1.40 -14.83 6.40
N THR A 435 0.20 -15.01 5.83
CA THR A 435 0.02 -15.41 4.43
C THR A 435 -0.42 -14.20 3.61
N ALA A 436 0.20 -14.03 2.45
CA ALA A 436 -0.18 -12.98 1.51
C ALA A 436 -1.61 -13.22 0.98
N SER A 437 -2.36 -12.14 0.80
CA SER A 437 -3.71 -12.16 0.23
C SER A 437 -3.68 -11.83 -1.27
N LEU A 438 -4.53 -12.50 -2.05
CA LEU A 438 -4.71 -12.14 -3.45
C LEU A 438 -5.44 -10.80 -3.57
N LYS A 439 -4.84 -9.86 -4.30
CA LYS A 439 -5.47 -8.65 -4.78
C LYS A 439 -5.85 -8.88 -6.23
N GLN A 440 -7.14 -8.81 -6.52
CA GLN A 440 -7.72 -9.23 -7.79
C GLN A 440 -7.71 -8.07 -8.80
N VAL A 441 -7.56 -8.39 -10.07
CA VAL A 441 -7.71 -7.40 -11.15
C VAL A 441 -9.13 -6.80 -11.17
N GLY A 442 -10.12 -7.59 -10.74
CA GLY A 442 -11.52 -7.14 -10.65
C GLY A 442 -11.76 -5.99 -9.67
N ASP A 443 -10.89 -5.83 -8.67
CA ASP A 443 -10.98 -4.79 -7.62
C ASP A 443 -10.09 -3.58 -7.89
N VAL A 444 -9.47 -3.48 -9.07
CA VAL A 444 -8.57 -2.39 -9.44
C VAL A 444 -9.32 -1.08 -9.54
N ASP A 445 -8.88 -0.08 -8.78
CA ASP A 445 -9.40 1.28 -8.77
C ASP A 445 -8.31 2.27 -9.19
N VAL A 446 -8.52 2.96 -10.32
CA VAL A 446 -7.62 4.00 -10.84
C VAL A 446 -8.27 5.40 -10.81
N SER A 447 -9.38 5.56 -10.08
CA SER A 447 -10.07 6.86 -9.94
C SER A 447 -9.27 7.89 -9.17
N SER A 448 -8.20 7.47 -8.49
CA SER A 448 -7.22 8.33 -7.83
C SER A 448 -5.80 8.02 -8.29
N GLN A 449 -4.89 9.00 -8.21
CA GLN A 449 -3.48 8.81 -8.55
C GLN A 449 -2.83 7.68 -7.75
N LEU A 450 -3.12 7.62 -6.45
CA LEU A 450 -2.58 6.61 -5.56
C LEU A 450 -3.18 5.23 -5.84
N GLY A 451 -4.49 5.17 -6.12
CA GLY A 451 -5.16 3.95 -6.59
C GLY A 451 -4.53 3.43 -7.88
N ALA A 452 -4.30 4.31 -8.85
CA ALA A 452 -3.63 3.98 -10.10
C ALA A 452 -2.22 3.40 -9.90
N THR A 453 -1.44 3.99 -8.99
CA THR A 453 -0.10 3.47 -8.65
C THR A 453 -0.17 2.07 -8.00
N ASN A 454 -1.17 1.84 -7.13
CA ASN A 454 -1.37 0.52 -6.52
C ASN A 454 -1.88 -0.52 -7.53
N ALA A 455 -2.71 -0.11 -8.48
CA ALA A 455 -3.22 -0.96 -9.54
C ALA A 455 -2.11 -1.58 -10.40
N LEU A 456 -1.00 -0.86 -10.58
CA LEU A 456 0.14 -1.35 -11.37
C LEU A 456 0.70 -2.65 -10.82
N SER A 457 0.87 -2.79 -9.49
CA SER A 457 1.40 -4.02 -8.88
C SER A 457 0.45 -5.20 -9.08
N VAL A 458 -0.86 -4.96 -9.00
CA VAL A 458 -1.88 -6.00 -9.19
C VAL A 458 -1.92 -6.45 -10.65
N ILE A 459 -1.88 -5.51 -11.60
CA ILE A 459 -1.89 -5.81 -13.04
C ILE A 459 -0.58 -6.49 -13.45
N ASP A 460 0.58 -6.04 -12.95
CA ASP A 460 1.87 -6.69 -13.23
C ASP A 460 1.90 -8.14 -12.69
N GLY A 461 1.30 -8.38 -11.52
CA GLY A 461 1.10 -9.72 -10.98
C GLY A 461 0.21 -10.60 -11.88
N ALA A 462 -0.89 -10.05 -12.38
CA ALA A 462 -1.78 -10.75 -13.32
C ALA A 462 -1.11 -11.08 -14.65
N ILE A 463 -0.32 -10.14 -15.19
CA ILE A 463 0.50 -10.38 -16.40
C ILE A 463 1.52 -11.52 -16.15
N ALA A 464 2.17 -11.52 -14.98
CA ALA A 464 3.11 -12.58 -14.61
C ALA A 464 2.40 -13.95 -14.48
N MET A 465 1.21 -14.00 -13.85
CA MET A 465 0.39 -15.22 -13.76
C MET A 465 0.00 -15.74 -15.14
N THR A 466 -0.49 -14.88 -16.03
CA THR A 466 -0.87 -15.24 -17.40
C THR A 466 0.33 -15.71 -18.21
N SER A 467 1.49 -15.05 -18.06
CA SER A 467 2.73 -15.42 -18.74
C SER A 467 3.26 -16.77 -18.25
N GLU A 468 3.10 -17.11 -16.98
CA GLU A 468 3.46 -18.43 -16.44
C GLU A 468 2.58 -19.52 -17.05
N VAL A 469 1.26 -19.33 -17.09
CA VAL A 469 0.34 -20.28 -17.70
C VAL A 469 0.67 -20.48 -19.18
N ARG A 470 0.97 -19.40 -19.92
CA ARG A 470 1.42 -19.51 -21.33
C ARG A 470 2.74 -20.27 -21.47
N SER A 471 3.67 -20.10 -20.56
CA SER A 471 4.94 -20.86 -20.54
C SER A 471 4.70 -22.35 -20.33
N ASP A 472 3.81 -22.71 -19.40
CA ASP A 472 3.43 -24.11 -19.15
C ASP A 472 2.73 -24.73 -20.36
N ILE A 473 1.84 -23.98 -21.01
CA ILE A 473 1.15 -24.35 -22.25
C ILE A 473 2.16 -24.53 -23.39
N GLY A 474 3.14 -23.64 -23.55
CA GLY A 474 4.20 -23.78 -24.55
C GLY A 474 5.08 -25.03 -24.33
N ALA A 475 5.43 -25.32 -23.07
CA ALA A 475 6.14 -26.54 -22.72
C ALA A 475 5.29 -27.80 -22.99
N ALA A 476 3.99 -27.74 -22.74
CA ALA A 476 3.04 -28.80 -23.05
C ALA A 476 2.93 -29.03 -24.56
N ASN A 477 2.85 -27.96 -25.35
CA ASN A 477 2.81 -28.01 -26.82
C ASN A 477 4.05 -28.73 -27.38
N ASN A 478 5.25 -28.31 -26.97
CA ASN A 478 6.50 -28.93 -27.42
C ASN A 478 6.55 -30.44 -27.10
N ARG A 479 6.05 -30.85 -25.94
CA ARG A 479 5.99 -32.25 -25.54
C ARG A 479 5.00 -33.05 -26.40
N LEU A 480 3.85 -32.47 -26.69
CA LEU A 480 2.85 -33.12 -27.54
C LEU A 480 3.29 -33.21 -29.00
N GLU A 481 3.97 -32.21 -29.56
CA GLU A 481 4.58 -32.24 -30.88
C GLU A 481 5.60 -33.37 -30.97
N ALA A 482 6.55 -33.46 -30.02
CA ALA A 482 7.52 -34.56 -29.98
C ALA A 482 6.86 -35.95 -29.87
N THR A 483 5.72 -36.01 -29.14
CA THR A 483 4.94 -37.24 -29.03
C THR A 483 4.24 -37.58 -30.35
N ALA A 484 3.65 -36.59 -31.04
CA ALA A 484 3.03 -36.77 -32.35
C ALA A 484 4.03 -37.29 -33.38
N ASP A 485 5.23 -36.69 -33.43
CA ASP A 485 6.32 -37.12 -34.31
C ASP A 485 6.75 -38.56 -34.03
N ASN A 486 6.88 -38.90 -32.75
CA ASN A 486 7.24 -40.27 -32.36
C ASN A 486 6.16 -41.28 -32.74
N LEU A 487 4.86 -40.97 -32.51
CA LEU A 487 3.74 -41.82 -32.92
C LEU A 487 3.69 -42.00 -34.46
N SER A 488 3.97 -40.92 -35.20
CA SER A 488 4.05 -40.95 -36.64
C SER A 488 5.15 -41.91 -37.12
N ASN A 489 6.36 -41.79 -36.55
CA ASN A 489 7.50 -42.68 -36.87
C ASN A 489 7.19 -44.15 -36.55
N ILE A 490 6.60 -44.41 -35.38
CA ILE A 490 6.18 -45.77 -35.00
C ILE A 490 5.13 -46.29 -35.96
N SER A 491 4.16 -45.49 -36.35
CA SER A 491 3.10 -45.87 -37.29
C SER A 491 3.65 -46.27 -38.65
N VAL A 492 4.58 -45.47 -39.20
CA VAL A 492 5.26 -45.77 -40.49
C VAL A 492 6.08 -47.08 -40.39
N ASN A 493 6.82 -47.29 -39.29
CA ASN A 493 7.61 -48.51 -39.13
C ASN A 493 6.74 -49.76 -38.98
N ILE A 494 5.62 -49.68 -38.25
CA ILE A 494 4.66 -50.77 -38.11
C ILE A 494 3.97 -51.06 -39.44
N GLN A 495 3.60 -50.04 -40.21
CA GLN A 495 3.02 -50.22 -41.56
C GLN A 495 4.00 -50.91 -42.49
N ARG A 496 5.26 -50.51 -42.51
CA ARG A 496 6.32 -51.18 -43.29
C ARG A 496 6.48 -52.65 -42.89
N SER A 497 6.51 -52.94 -41.59
CA SER A 497 6.59 -54.30 -41.09
C SER A 497 5.39 -55.15 -41.47
N LEU A 498 4.17 -54.53 -41.40
CA LEU A 498 2.95 -55.22 -41.80
C LEU A 498 2.93 -55.54 -43.30
N SER A 499 3.31 -54.56 -44.15
CA SER A 499 3.45 -54.78 -45.62
C SER A 499 4.46 -55.89 -45.92
N SER A 500 5.60 -55.90 -45.24
CA SER A 500 6.63 -56.94 -45.42
C SER A 500 6.16 -58.33 -45.00
N VAL A 501 5.28 -58.46 -44.00
CA VAL A 501 4.69 -59.75 -43.60
C VAL A 501 3.57 -60.16 -44.56
N GLU A 502 2.76 -59.22 -45.05
CA GLU A 502 1.73 -59.52 -46.04
C GLU A 502 2.34 -59.95 -47.40
N ASP A 503 3.37 -59.21 -47.86
CA ASP A 503 4.06 -59.56 -49.10
C ASP A 503 4.77 -60.93 -49.02
N ALA A 504 5.37 -61.28 -47.84
CA ALA A 504 5.95 -62.58 -47.61
C ALA A 504 4.90 -63.72 -47.62
N ASN A 505 3.69 -63.45 -47.15
CA ASN A 505 2.61 -64.42 -47.12
C ASN A 505 1.97 -64.64 -48.49
N PHE A 506 2.02 -63.65 -49.40
CA PHE A 506 1.60 -63.80 -50.79
C PHE A 506 2.64 -64.54 -51.67
N ALA A 507 3.87 -64.62 -51.29
CA ALA A 507 4.97 -65.27 -52.01
C ALA A 507 5.16 -66.77 -51.64
N SER A 508 4.41 -67.30 -50.66
CA SER A 508 4.39 -68.69 -50.22
C SER A 508 3.06 -69.38 -50.66
#